data_778f83ab1b6e1b729bb4a3bb634c09e1
#
_entry.id   778f83ab1b6e1b729bb4a3bb634c09e1
#
_cell.length_a   1.000
_cell.length_b   1.000
_cell.length_c   1.000
_cell.angle_alpha   90.00
_cell.angle_beta   90.00
_cell.angle_gamma   90.00
#
_symmetry.space_group_name_H-M   'P 1'
#
loop_
_entity.id
_entity.type
_entity.pdbx_description
1 polymer ?
#
loop_
_entity_poly.entity_id
_entity_poly.type
_entity_poly.pdbx_seq_one_letter_code
_entity_poly.pdbx_strand_id
1 'polypeptide(L)'
;IVYALPIAQKIKEAVDAGKEVVVRSDFMVATDYLLASGASEISTSTYGIIDIQGFGGARQYLKNFFEKFLITPRIYAAGDFKTGPESFLRDSMSEEAKINLAFYEPLWAKWKDFVYENRNVDMQWIADESFQEIIDGTTTTTNAAIDWGMIDFQEEEEDFDKRMIEKYGASEDDEEKLDVVYYRDYLASFDEEMPVNSDNEIMVVTVEGTIMGGDVTFGIAGSDGVVAMIKEAHEDEDTKAIVLRVNSPGGSVVASDYMRWEIEKAQEKGIPVIVSMGTLAASGGYWISSLADKIYAEPDTITGSIGVYGTLFSFEKIYDWMGINYDGYSTTKYGAFDFTAMDWPEEFTDTFKAGIDEIYVQFTTQTAEDRGLPI
;
A
#
# COMPACT_ATOMS: atom_id res chain seq x y z
N ILE A 1 -2.57 -5.83 -6.49
CA ILE A 1 -3.11 -7.15 -6.86
C ILE A 1 -4.18 -7.62 -5.86
N VAL A 2 -4.04 -7.35 -4.56
CA VAL A 2 -4.98 -7.77 -3.49
C VAL A 2 -6.45 -7.46 -3.81
N TYR A 3 -6.73 -6.27 -4.38
CA TYR A 3 -8.08 -5.88 -4.77
C TYR A 3 -8.39 -6.13 -6.25
N ALA A 4 -7.38 -5.94 -7.10
CA ALA A 4 -7.59 -6.03 -8.55
C ALA A 4 -7.88 -7.45 -9.02
N LEU A 5 -7.19 -8.46 -8.48
CA LEU A 5 -7.37 -9.85 -8.91
C LEU A 5 -8.79 -10.38 -8.60
N PRO A 6 -9.36 -10.20 -7.40
CA PRO A 6 -10.74 -10.59 -7.14
C PRO A 6 -11.76 -9.88 -8.07
N ILE A 7 -11.53 -8.61 -8.39
CA ILE A 7 -12.39 -7.88 -9.34
C ILE A 7 -12.24 -8.45 -10.75
N ALA A 8 -11.01 -8.68 -11.21
CA ALA A 8 -10.73 -9.29 -12.51
C ALA A 8 -11.39 -10.69 -12.63
N GLN A 9 -11.36 -11.48 -11.57
CA GLN A 9 -12.06 -12.76 -11.49
C GLN A 9 -13.58 -12.61 -11.62
N LYS A 10 -14.17 -11.59 -10.99
CA LYS A 10 -15.61 -11.29 -11.15
C LYS A 10 -15.97 -10.82 -12.55
N ILE A 11 -15.11 -10.07 -13.21
CA ILE A 11 -15.27 -9.73 -14.62
C ILE A 11 -15.29 -11.00 -15.46
N LYS A 12 -14.32 -11.90 -15.24
CA LYS A 12 -14.26 -13.19 -15.94
C LYS A 12 -15.49 -14.08 -15.66
N GLU A 13 -15.93 -14.16 -14.41
CA GLU A 13 -17.17 -14.89 -14.07
C GLU A 13 -18.38 -14.35 -14.82
N ALA A 14 -18.50 -13.02 -14.97
CA ALA A 14 -19.58 -12.41 -15.76
C ALA A 14 -19.49 -12.82 -17.24
N VAL A 15 -18.29 -12.81 -17.79
CA VAL A 15 -18.05 -13.27 -19.17
C VAL A 15 -18.41 -14.75 -19.34
N ASP A 16 -18.00 -15.61 -18.41
CA ASP A 16 -18.32 -17.04 -18.43
C ASP A 16 -19.81 -17.33 -18.27
N ALA A 17 -20.52 -16.43 -17.59
CA ALA A 17 -21.99 -16.45 -17.47
C ALA A 17 -22.71 -15.94 -18.74
N GLY A 18 -21.97 -15.61 -19.80
CA GLY A 18 -22.51 -15.15 -21.08
C GLY A 18 -22.80 -13.65 -21.15
N LYS A 19 -22.26 -12.86 -20.20
CA LYS A 19 -22.29 -11.39 -20.30
C LYS A 19 -21.13 -10.94 -21.15
N GLU A 20 -21.35 -9.93 -21.96
CA GLU A 20 -20.29 -9.30 -22.72
C GLU A 20 -19.72 -8.13 -21.89
N VAL A 21 -18.40 -8.14 -21.65
CA VAL A 21 -17.68 -7.09 -20.95
C VAL A 21 -16.68 -6.49 -21.92
N VAL A 22 -16.81 -5.22 -22.19
CA VAL A 22 -15.95 -4.47 -23.11
C VAL A 22 -15.15 -3.45 -22.32
N VAL A 23 -13.86 -3.41 -22.54
CA VAL A 23 -12.94 -2.44 -21.91
C VAL A 23 -12.34 -1.56 -22.99
N ARG A 24 -12.42 -0.25 -22.83
CA ARG A 24 -11.69 0.74 -23.61
C ARG A 24 -10.86 1.63 -22.69
N SER A 25 -9.58 1.73 -22.97
CA SER A 25 -8.70 2.62 -22.21
C SER A 25 -7.48 3.01 -23.05
N ASP A 26 -7.11 4.28 -22.99
CA ASP A 26 -5.94 4.81 -23.70
C ASP A 26 -4.64 4.71 -22.88
N PHE A 27 -4.75 4.33 -21.61
CA PHE A 27 -3.60 4.08 -20.75
C PHE A 27 -3.90 2.94 -19.77
N MET A 28 -3.08 1.91 -19.81
CA MET A 28 -3.19 0.75 -18.93
C MET A 28 -1.85 0.42 -18.30
N VAL A 29 -1.77 0.44 -16.99
CA VAL A 29 -0.68 -0.16 -16.22
C VAL A 29 -1.05 -1.59 -15.81
N ALA A 30 -0.15 -2.29 -15.13
CA ALA A 30 -0.34 -3.69 -14.76
C ALA A 30 -1.68 -3.97 -14.03
N THR A 31 -2.15 -3.04 -13.18
CA THR A 31 -3.43 -3.20 -12.48
C THR A 31 -4.62 -3.09 -13.42
N ASP A 32 -4.61 -2.10 -14.30
CA ASP A 32 -5.70 -1.86 -15.24
C ASP A 32 -5.80 -2.99 -16.26
N TYR A 33 -4.64 -3.45 -16.76
CA TYR A 33 -4.60 -4.55 -17.70
C TYR A 33 -5.04 -5.88 -17.07
N LEU A 34 -4.75 -6.10 -15.78
CA LEU A 34 -5.28 -7.27 -15.06
C LEU A 34 -6.81 -7.29 -15.08
N LEU A 35 -7.44 -6.14 -14.80
CA LEU A 35 -8.90 -6.02 -14.86
C LEU A 35 -9.41 -6.26 -16.29
N ALA A 36 -8.78 -5.61 -17.26
CA ALA A 36 -9.15 -5.72 -18.67
C ALA A 36 -8.98 -7.15 -19.21
N SER A 37 -7.94 -7.89 -18.77
CA SER A 37 -7.65 -9.24 -19.28
C SER A 37 -8.76 -10.27 -19.04
N GLY A 38 -9.63 -10.04 -18.03
CA GLY A 38 -10.82 -10.85 -17.78
C GLY A 38 -12.01 -10.53 -18.70
N ALA A 39 -11.96 -9.44 -19.46
CA ALA A 39 -13.04 -8.99 -20.32
C ALA A 39 -13.14 -9.78 -21.62
N SER A 40 -14.29 -9.67 -22.30
CA SER A 40 -14.56 -10.26 -23.61
C SER A 40 -13.78 -9.56 -24.72
N GLU A 41 -13.54 -8.25 -24.54
CA GLU A 41 -12.96 -7.39 -25.55
C GLU A 41 -12.18 -6.24 -24.91
N ILE A 42 -11.02 -5.93 -25.45
CA ILE A 42 -10.16 -4.83 -25.02
C ILE A 42 -9.83 -3.96 -26.23
N SER A 43 -10.06 -2.65 -26.11
CA SER A 43 -9.69 -1.69 -27.14
C SER A 43 -8.89 -0.50 -26.57
N THR A 44 -8.08 0.12 -27.43
CA THR A 44 -7.30 1.32 -27.12
C THR A 44 -7.22 2.22 -28.36
N SER A 45 -6.84 3.48 -28.17
CA SER A 45 -6.61 4.40 -29.30
C SER A 45 -5.30 4.10 -30.03
N THR A 46 -5.11 4.75 -31.18
CA THR A 46 -3.89 4.66 -32.00
C THR A 46 -2.61 4.98 -31.21
N TYR A 47 -2.72 5.86 -30.22
CA TYR A 47 -1.62 6.29 -29.35
C TYR A 47 -1.76 5.77 -27.93
N GLY A 48 -2.58 4.76 -27.72
CA GLY A 48 -2.76 4.14 -26.41
C GLY A 48 -1.47 3.50 -25.91
N ILE A 49 -1.29 3.55 -24.60
CA ILE A 49 -0.10 3.04 -23.90
C ILE A 49 -0.50 1.89 -22.98
N ILE A 50 0.14 0.75 -23.16
CA ILE A 50 0.05 -0.39 -22.25
C ILE A 50 1.43 -0.59 -21.65
N ASP A 51 1.61 -0.12 -20.39
CA ASP A 51 2.89 -0.11 -19.70
C ASP A 51 2.91 -1.19 -18.59
N ILE A 52 3.48 -2.34 -18.95
CA ILE A 52 3.58 -3.50 -18.05
C ILE A 52 5.04 -3.96 -18.01
N GLN A 53 5.75 -3.56 -16.97
CA GLN A 53 7.18 -3.82 -16.79
C GLN A 53 7.48 -4.91 -15.73
N GLY A 54 6.44 -5.61 -15.25
CA GLY A 54 6.58 -6.54 -14.13
C GLY A 54 6.47 -5.85 -12.77
N PHE A 55 6.72 -6.62 -11.70
CA PHE A 55 6.67 -6.11 -10.32
C PHE A 55 8.08 -5.96 -9.76
N GLY A 56 8.37 -4.79 -9.26
CA GLY A 56 9.68 -4.48 -8.71
C GLY A 56 9.80 -3.01 -8.35
N GLY A 57 11.00 -2.61 -7.98
CA GLY A 57 11.30 -1.22 -7.69
C GLY A 57 12.79 -0.98 -7.44
N ALA A 58 13.27 0.17 -7.85
CA ALA A 58 14.60 0.63 -7.49
C ALA A 58 14.55 1.48 -6.23
N ARG A 59 15.51 1.28 -5.35
CA ARG A 59 15.71 2.08 -4.13
C ARG A 59 17.00 2.86 -4.25
N GLN A 60 16.97 4.13 -3.88
CA GLN A 60 18.18 4.95 -3.78
C GLN A 60 18.96 4.57 -2.52
N TYR A 61 20.27 4.43 -2.64
CA TYR A 61 21.20 4.21 -1.54
C TYR A 61 22.06 5.45 -1.36
N LEU A 62 22.06 6.03 -0.17
CA LEU A 62 22.54 7.38 0.10
C LEU A 62 23.82 7.44 0.92
N LYS A 63 24.44 6.29 1.27
CA LYS A 63 25.68 6.25 2.04
C LYS A 63 26.75 7.18 1.46
N ASN A 64 27.10 6.97 0.18
CA ASN A 64 28.15 7.76 -0.48
C ASN A 64 27.76 9.24 -0.65
N PHE A 65 26.46 9.54 -0.76
CA PHE A 65 25.96 10.91 -0.75
C PHE A 65 26.23 11.58 0.60
N PHE A 66 25.88 10.93 1.69
CA PHE A 66 26.11 11.47 3.03
C PHE A 66 27.59 11.65 3.36
N GLU A 67 28.42 10.66 2.99
CA GLU A 67 29.89 10.78 3.13
C GLU A 67 30.43 11.99 2.36
N LYS A 68 29.98 12.18 1.10
CA LYS A 68 30.43 13.29 0.24
C LYS A 68 30.00 14.65 0.79
N PHE A 69 28.82 14.74 1.35
CA PHE A 69 28.27 15.99 1.88
C PHE A 69 28.48 16.16 3.39
N LEU A 70 29.32 15.31 3.99
CA LEU A 70 29.69 15.38 5.41
C LEU A 70 28.49 15.31 6.36
N ILE A 71 27.43 14.59 5.97
CA ILE A 71 26.25 14.34 6.78
C ILE A 71 26.46 13.01 7.51
N THR A 72 26.27 12.98 8.82
CA THR A 72 26.38 11.74 9.61
C THR A 72 24.98 11.18 9.90
N PRO A 73 24.57 10.06 9.26
CA PRO A 73 23.34 9.39 9.62
C PRO A 73 23.49 8.69 10.99
N ARG A 74 22.61 9.01 11.92
CA ARG A 74 22.48 8.40 13.25
C ARG A 74 21.23 7.50 13.22
N ILE A 75 21.40 6.28 12.72
CA ILE A 75 20.29 5.36 12.45
C ILE A 75 20.55 4.04 13.13
N TYR A 76 19.58 3.61 13.92
CA TYR A 76 19.62 2.35 14.65
C TYR A 76 18.30 1.62 14.42
N ALA A 77 18.39 0.31 14.22
CA ALA A 77 17.24 -0.55 13.97
C ALA A 77 17.32 -1.80 14.84
N ALA A 78 16.18 -2.28 15.29
CA ALA A 78 16.01 -3.56 15.97
C ALA A 78 14.99 -4.42 15.19
N GLY A 79 15.34 -5.71 15.03
CA GLY A 79 14.67 -6.69 14.18
C GLY A 79 15.50 -7.01 12.94
N ASP A 80 15.86 -8.29 12.75
CA ASP A 80 16.82 -8.76 11.73
C ASP A 80 16.41 -8.39 10.30
N PHE A 81 15.10 -8.34 10.02
CA PHE A 81 14.54 -8.01 8.72
C PHE A 81 14.04 -6.56 8.62
N LYS A 82 14.35 -5.68 9.58
CA LYS A 82 13.98 -4.25 9.52
C LYS A 82 14.90 -3.45 8.60
N THR A 83 14.83 -3.71 7.31
CA THR A 83 15.73 -3.18 6.28
C THR A 83 15.33 -1.79 5.73
N GLY A 84 14.24 -1.19 6.25
CA GLY A 84 13.77 0.13 5.82
C GLY A 84 14.86 1.20 5.79
N PRO A 85 15.66 1.38 6.87
CA PRO A 85 16.66 2.42 6.95
C PRO A 85 18.00 2.09 6.28
N GLU A 86 18.22 0.90 5.74
CA GLU A 86 19.53 0.52 5.17
C GLU A 86 19.95 1.39 3.98
N SER A 87 18.96 1.98 3.28
CA SER A 87 19.22 2.90 2.16
C SER A 87 20.02 4.16 2.55
N PHE A 88 20.03 4.51 3.82
CA PHE A 88 20.85 5.61 4.35
C PHE A 88 22.26 5.16 4.77
N LEU A 89 22.45 3.86 5.04
CA LEU A 89 23.67 3.30 5.62
C LEU A 89 24.52 2.49 4.63
N ARG A 90 23.94 2.11 3.50
CA ARG A 90 24.54 1.22 2.51
C ARG A 90 24.60 1.89 1.14
N ASP A 91 25.30 1.24 0.22
CA ASP A 91 25.38 1.60 -1.21
C ASP A 91 24.64 0.61 -2.11
N SER A 92 24.14 -0.48 -1.52
CA SER A 92 23.42 -1.54 -2.21
C SER A 92 22.50 -2.31 -1.26
N MET A 93 21.59 -3.08 -1.82
CA MET A 93 20.63 -3.91 -1.10
C MET A 93 21.32 -5.05 -0.33
N SER A 94 20.90 -5.29 0.91
CA SER A 94 21.31 -6.46 1.70
C SER A 94 20.58 -7.73 1.25
N GLU A 95 21.03 -8.89 1.70
CA GLU A 95 20.34 -10.15 1.45
C GLU A 95 19.00 -10.19 2.18
N GLU A 96 18.90 -9.63 3.38
CA GLU A 96 17.66 -9.48 4.14
C GLU A 96 16.64 -8.60 3.39
N ALA A 97 17.10 -7.52 2.76
CA ALA A 97 16.23 -6.67 1.93
C ALA A 97 15.75 -7.39 0.68
N LYS A 98 16.58 -8.22 0.04
CA LYS A 98 16.17 -9.06 -1.09
C LYS A 98 15.13 -10.08 -0.66
N ILE A 99 15.31 -10.74 0.48
CA ILE A 99 14.33 -11.66 1.06
C ILE A 99 12.99 -10.93 1.31
N ASN A 100 13.04 -9.72 1.88
CA ASN A 100 11.85 -8.92 2.10
C ASN A 100 11.10 -8.54 0.82
N LEU A 101 11.78 -8.50 -0.32
CA LEU A 101 11.17 -8.17 -1.62
C LEU A 101 10.80 -9.41 -2.45
N ALA A 102 11.16 -10.61 -2.00
CA ALA A 102 10.86 -11.85 -2.72
C ALA A 102 9.34 -12.11 -2.91
N PHE A 103 8.48 -11.42 -2.18
CA PHE A 103 7.03 -11.49 -2.38
C PHE A 103 6.58 -10.96 -3.76
N TYR A 104 7.38 -10.17 -4.47
CA TYR A 104 7.05 -9.74 -5.81
C TYR A 104 6.97 -10.91 -6.82
N GLU A 105 7.79 -11.94 -6.65
CA GLU A 105 7.82 -13.09 -7.55
C GLU A 105 6.48 -13.86 -7.58
N PRO A 106 5.92 -14.32 -6.45
CA PRO A 106 4.62 -14.99 -6.46
C PRO A 106 3.47 -14.08 -6.89
N LEU A 107 3.52 -12.78 -6.61
CA LEU A 107 2.51 -11.83 -7.08
C LEU A 107 2.56 -11.68 -8.60
N TRP A 108 3.77 -11.58 -9.18
CA TRP A 108 3.95 -11.52 -10.62
C TRP A 108 3.54 -12.83 -11.30
N ALA A 109 3.83 -13.98 -10.68
CA ALA A 109 3.38 -15.27 -11.19
C ALA A 109 1.85 -15.34 -11.27
N LYS A 110 1.14 -15.04 -10.19
CA LYS A 110 -0.34 -15.00 -10.16
C LYS A 110 -0.92 -14.07 -11.21
N TRP A 111 -0.30 -12.89 -11.37
CA TRP A 111 -0.73 -11.90 -12.35
C TRP A 111 -0.58 -12.45 -13.77
N LYS A 112 0.58 -13.03 -14.10
CA LYS A 112 0.84 -13.65 -15.41
C LYS A 112 -0.09 -14.83 -15.69
N ASP A 113 -0.29 -15.70 -14.70
CA ASP A 113 -1.15 -16.87 -14.83
C ASP A 113 -2.57 -16.45 -15.20
N PHE A 114 -3.13 -15.46 -14.50
CA PHE A 114 -4.47 -14.95 -14.80
C PHE A 114 -4.55 -14.36 -16.21
N VAL A 115 -3.58 -13.54 -16.63
CA VAL A 115 -3.53 -12.98 -17.97
C VAL A 115 -3.38 -14.08 -19.03
N TYR A 116 -2.51 -15.06 -18.80
CA TYR A 116 -2.31 -16.18 -19.73
C TYR A 116 -3.57 -17.02 -19.89
N GLU A 117 -4.25 -17.34 -18.81
CA GLU A 117 -5.50 -18.13 -18.84
C GLU A 117 -6.61 -17.41 -19.63
N ASN A 118 -6.67 -16.10 -19.62
CA ASN A 118 -7.72 -15.35 -20.26
C ASN A 118 -7.38 -14.82 -21.65
N ARG A 119 -6.11 -14.49 -21.91
CA ARG A 119 -5.66 -13.88 -23.17
C ARG A 119 -4.68 -14.75 -23.96
N ASN A 120 -4.14 -15.81 -23.35
CA ASN A 120 -3.09 -16.67 -23.93
C ASN A 120 -1.83 -15.88 -24.34
N VAL A 121 -1.45 -14.87 -23.52
CA VAL A 121 -0.30 -13.98 -23.79
C VAL A 121 0.83 -14.30 -22.81
N ASP A 122 2.04 -14.49 -23.33
CA ASP A 122 3.24 -14.64 -22.51
C ASP A 122 3.79 -13.27 -22.07
N MET A 123 3.30 -12.83 -20.93
CA MET A 123 3.67 -11.53 -20.37
C MET A 123 5.13 -11.47 -19.87
N GLN A 124 5.78 -12.62 -19.63
CA GLN A 124 7.20 -12.61 -19.28
C GLN A 124 8.04 -12.26 -20.51
N TRP A 125 7.74 -12.90 -21.65
CA TRP A 125 8.41 -12.58 -22.91
C TRP A 125 8.16 -11.11 -23.32
N ILE A 126 6.94 -10.62 -23.17
CA ILE A 126 6.61 -9.23 -23.49
C ILE A 126 7.43 -8.27 -22.62
N ALA A 127 7.52 -8.51 -21.32
CA ALA A 127 8.24 -7.62 -20.41
C ALA A 127 9.76 -7.63 -20.65
N ASP A 128 10.35 -8.76 -21.04
CA ASP A 128 11.80 -8.92 -21.13
C ASP A 128 12.35 -8.72 -22.55
N GLU A 129 11.64 -9.18 -23.58
CA GLU A 129 12.21 -9.39 -24.93
C GLU A 129 11.53 -8.54 -26.02
N SER A 130 10.26 -8.18 -25.85
CA SER A 130 9.46 -7.56 -26.93
C SER A 130 9.94 -6.17 -27.36
N PHE A 131 10.64 -5.45 -26.48
CA PHE A 131 11.18 -4.11 -26.79
C PHE A 131 12.07 -4.07 -28.03
N GLN A 132 12.74 -5.18 -28.34
CA GLN A 132 13.62 -5.23 -29.50
C GLN A 132 12.86 -5.08 -30.83
N GLU A 133 11.66 -5.66 -30.93
CA GLU A 133 10.81 -5.54 -32.13
C GLU A 133 10.36 -4.08 -32.37
N ILE A 134 10.09 -3.35 -31.27
CA ILE A 134 9.72 -1.94 -31.31
C ILE A 134 10.94 -1.09 -31.68
N ILE A 135 12.10 -1.36 -31.07
CA ILE A 135 13.36 -0.63 -31.34
C ILE A 135 13.79 -0.81 -32.78
N ASP A 136 13.67 -2.02 -33.31
CA ASP A 136 14.02 -2.34 -34.70
C ASP A 136 13.01 -1.79 -35.73
N GLY A 137 11.91 -1.19 -35.24
CA GLY A 137 10.87 -0.59 -36.07
C GLY A 137 10.06 -1.62 -36.89
N THR A 138 10.04 -2.88 -36.44
CA THR A 138 9.23 -3.92 -37.06
C THR A 138 7.75 -3.77 -36.76
N THR A 139 7.43 -3.12 -35.61
CA THR A 139 6.06 -2.81 -35.20
C THR A 139 6.01 -1.50 -34.41
N THR A 140 4.80 -1.00 -34.13
CA THR A 140 4.55 0.07 -33.16
C THR A 140 4.05 -0.55 -31.86
N THR A 141 4.15 0.19 -30.74
CA THR A 141 3.71 -0.31 -29.43
C THR A 141 2.26 -0.81 -29.44
N THR A 142 1.35 -0.08 -30.08
CA THR A 142 -0.07 -0.43 -30.12
C THR A 142 -0.35 -1.56 -31.11
N ASN A 143 0.28 -1.57 -32.30
CA ASN A 143 0.16 -2.67 -33.25
C ASN A 143 0.73 -3.97 -32.66
N ALA A 144 1.87 -3.88 -31.96
CA ALA A 144 2.43 -5.00 -31.23
C ALA A 144 1.45 -5.60 -30.21
N ALA A 145 0.72 -4.77 -29.49
CA ALA A 145 -0.26 -5.23 -28.51
C ALA A 145 -1.41 -6.02 -29.17
N ILE A 146 -1.82 -5.68 -30.41
CA ILE A 146 -2.75 -6.50 -31.21
C ILE A 146 -2.09 -7.79 -31.64
N ASP A 147 -0.90 -7.72 -32.24
CA ASP A 147 -0.20 -8.88 -32.78
C ASP A 147 0.12 -9.93 -31.69
N TRP A 148 0.40 -9.47 -30.48
CA TRP A 148 0.64 -10.32 -29.31
C TRP A 148 -0.64 -10.80 -28.61
N GLY A 149 -1.82 -10.31 -29.03
CA GLY A 149 -3.11 -10.71 -28.47
C GLY A 149 -3.44 -10.02 -27.15
N MET A 150 -2.72 -8.95 -26.79
CA MET A 150 -3.01 -8.18 -25.56
C MET A 150 -4.33 -7.43 -25.66
N ILE A 151 -4.63 -6.88 -26.84
CA ILE A 151 -5.88 -6.15 -27.14
C ILE A 151 -6.53 -6.70 -28.41
N ASP A 152 -7.80 -6.40 -28.58
CA ASP A 152 -8.59 -6.87 -29.72
C ASP A 152 -8.76 -5.79 -30.80
N PHE A 153 -8.81 -4.52 -30.39
CA PHE A 153 -9.03 -3.39 -31.29
C PHE A 153 -8.14 -2.20 -30.98
N GLN A 154 -7.71 -1.55 -32.06
CA GLN A 154 -7.10 -0.23 -32.05
C GLN A 154 -8.04 0.71 -32.78
N GLU A 155 -8.72 1.61 -32.07
CA GLU A 155 -9.76 2.47 -32.61
C GLU A 155 -9.87 3.76 -31.80
N GLU A 156 -10.21 4.88 -32.47
CA GLU A 156 -10.49 6.12 -31.80
C GLU A 156 -11.86 6.07 -31.07
N GLU A 157 -12.07 6.97 -30.11
CA GLU A 157 -13.29 6.99 -29.28
C GLU A 157 -14.57 7.05 -30.12
N GLU A 158 -14.58 7.89 -31.15
CA GLU A 158 -15.72 8.02 -32.05
C GLU A 158 -16.04 6.73 -32.80
N ASP A 159 -15.03 5.95 -33.23
CA ASP A 159 -15.24 4.68 -33.92
C ASP A 159 -15.67 3.58 -32.94
N PHE A 160 -15.14 3.60 -31.71
CA PHE A 160 -15.61 2.73 -30.64
C PHE A 160 -17.09 3.00 -30.33
N ASP A 161 -17.50 4.26 -30.16
CA ASP A 161 -18.87 4.64 -29.85
C ASP A 161 -19.81 4.20 -30.97
N LYS A 162 -19.46 4.43 -32.23
CA LYS A 162 -20.24 3.97 -33.39
C LYS A 162 -20.43 2.46 -33.37
N ARG A 163 -19.34 1.71 -33.12
CA ARG A 163 -19.37 0.24 -33.08
C ARG A 163 -20.24 -0.25 -31.92
N MET A 164 -20.18 0.41 -30.74
CA MET A 164 -21.04 0.08 -29.61
C MET A 164 -22.51 0.39 -29.89
N ILE A 165 -22.80 1.54 -30.51
CA ILE A 165 -24.15 1.91 -30.91
C ILE A 165 -24.72 0.91 -31.94
N GLU A 166 -23.96 0.53 -32.95
CA GLU A 166 -24.35 -0.49 -33.91
C GLU A 166 -24.68 -1.84 -33.25
N LYS A 167 -23.95 -2.19 -32.21
CA LYS A 167 -24.05 -3.48 -31.54
C LYS A 167 -25.17 -3.52 -30.48
N TYR A 168 -25.32 -2.46 -29.71
CA TYR A 168 -26.20 -2.46 -28.53
C TYR A 168 -27.38 -1.51 -28.63
N GLY A 169 -27.40 -0.59 -29.59
CA GLY A 169 -28.45 0.37 -29.82
C GLY A 169 -28.12 1.78 -29.37
N ALA A 170 -28.75 2.75 -30.00
CA ALA A 170 -28.66 4.16 -29.65
C ALA A 170 -29.70 4.54 -28.59
N SER A 171 -29.41 5.60 -27.85
CA SER A 171 -30.35 6.22 -26.92
C SER A 171 -31.61 6.74 -27.66
N GLU A 172 -32.77 6.63 -27.02
CA GLU A 172 -34.03 7.15 -27.59
C GLU A 172 -34.00 8.68 -27.78
N ASP A 173 -33.21 9.39 -26.97
CA ASP A 173 -33.11 10.84 -26.99
C ASP A 173 -32.02 11.38 -27.93
N ASP A 174 -31.04 10.53 -28.32
CA ASP A 174 -29.87 10.96 -29.11
C ASP A 174 -29.28 9.77 -29.87
N GLU A 175 -29.47 9.73 -31.18
CA GLU A 175 -29.02 8.64 -32.06
C GLU A 175 -27.47 8.53 -32.15
N GLU A 176 -26.74 9.56 -31.70
CA GLU A 176 -25.29 9.56 -31.66
C GLU A 176 -24.71 9.05 -30.31
N LYS A 177 -25.59 8.68 -29.36
CA LYS A 177 -25.21 8.15 -28.06
C LYS A 177 -25.70 6.74 -27.85
N LEU A 178 -24.85 5.95 -27.18
CA LEU A 178 -25.19 4.60 -26.74
C LEU A 178 -26.30 4.65 -25.68
N ASP A 179 -27.25 3.72 -25.76
CA ASP A 179 -28.25 3.53 -24.71
C ASP A 179 -27.57 2.84 -23.49
N VAL A 180 -27.41 3.59 -22.43
CA VAL A 180 -26.65 3.13 -21.24
C VAL A 180 -27.36 3.43 -19.92
N VAL A 181 -27.23 2.53 -18.98
CA VAL A 181 -27.50 2.78 -17.57
C VAL A 181 -26.17 2.94 -16.85
N TYR A 182 -25.93 4.10 -16.25
CA TYR A 182 -24.71 4.33 -15.49
C TYR A 182 -24.65 3.42 -14.26
N TYR A 183 -23.43 2.96 -13.90
CA TYR A 183 -23.26 1.97 -12.83
C TYR A 183 -23.85 2.40 -11.49
N ARG A 184 -23.87 3.70 -11.17
CA ARG A 184 -24.47 4.23 -9.94
C ARG A 184 -25.98 4.09 -9.93
N ASP A 185 -26.62 4.38 -11.06
CA ASP A 185 -28.06 4.24 -11.21
C ASP A 185 -28.45 2.76 -11.24
N TYR A 186 -27.61 1.92 -11.87
CA TYR A 186 -27.76 0.48 -11.83
C TYR A 186 -27.65 -0.05 -10.39
N LEU A 187 -26.64 0.36 -9.62
CA LEU A 187 -26.50 -0.03 -8.21
C LEU A 187 -27.67 0.47 -7.38
N ALA A 188 -28.11 1.72 -7.56
CA ALA A 188 -29.26 2.28 -6.86
C ALA A 188 -30.57 1.52 -7.15
N SER A 189 -30.67 0.85 -8.30
CA SER A 189 -31.84 0.00 -8.61
C SER A 189 -31.92 -1.28 -7.77
N PHE A 190 -30.84 -1.68 -7.09
CA PHE A 190 -30.79 -2.81 -6.15
C PHE A 190 -30.86 -2.38 -4.69
N ASP A 191 -30.91 -1.09 -4.39
CA ASP A 191 -31.13 -0.63 -3.04
C ASP A 191 -32.53 -1.04 -2.57
N GLU A 192 -32.65 -2.32 -2.21
CA GLU A 192 -33.62 -2.71 -1.22
C GLU A 192 -33.34 -1.86 0.01
N GLU A 193 -34.37 -1.23 0.56
CA GLU A 193 -34.28 -0.48 1.82
C GLU A 193 -33.45 -1.28 2.81
N MET A 194 -32.19 -0.96 2.95
CA MET A 194 -31.40 -1.48 4.06
C MET A 194 -32.16 -1.09 5.32
N PRO A 195 -32.45 -2.02 6.23
CA PRO A 195 -33.16 -1.69 7.45
C PRO A 195 -32.32 -0.65 8.20
N VAL A 196 -32.79 0.60 8.14
CA VAL A 196 -32.08 1.77 8.65
C VAL A 196 -32.05 1.82 10.19
N ASN A 197 -32.73 0.88 10.86
CA ASN A 197 -32.76 0.82 12.32
C ASN A 197 -32.62 -0.64 12.78
N SER A 198 -31.39 -1.03 13.00
CA SER A 198 -31.03 -2.13 13.88
C SER A 198 -30.56 -1.53 15.21
N ASP A 199 -31.09 -2.05 16.33
CA ASP A 199 -30.56 -1.74 17.68
C ASP A 199 -29.12 -2.33 17.87
N ASN A 200 -28.51 -2.83 16.80
CA ASN A 200 -27.18 -3.40 16.78
C ASN A 200 -26.40 -2.85 15.60
N GLU A 201 -25.32 -2.15 15.88
CA GLU A 201 -24.45 -1.56 14.90
C GLU A 201 -23.07 -2.23 14.91
N ILE A 202 -22.46 -2.30 13.73
CA ILE A 202 -21.05 -2.68 13.56
C ILE A 202 -20.33 -1.44 13.02
N MET A 203 -19.46 -0.87 13.84
CA MET A 203 -18.68 0.30 13.46
C MET A 203 -17.47 -0.13 12.64
N VAL A 204 -17.25 0.53 11.50
CA VAL A 204 -16.05 0.32 10.67
C VAL A 204 -15.13 1.52 10.81
N VAL A 205 -13.99 1.29 11.46
CA VAL A 205 -12.95 2.31 11.62
C VAL A 205 -11.81 2.02 10.64
N THR A 206 -11.51 2.99 9.77
CA THR A 206 -10.46 2.84 8.76
C THR A 206 -9.15 3.48 9.23
N VAL A 207 -8.07 2.68 9.17
CA VAL A 207 -6.68 3.12 9.41
C VAL A 207 -5.93 3.00 8.09
N GLU A 208 -5.86 4.09 7.34
CA GLU A 208 -5.27 4.10 6.01
C GLU A 208 -4.12 5.10 5.89
N GLY A 209 -2.99 4.65 5.36
CA GLY A 209 -1.78 5.46 5.19
C GLY A 209 -0.82 5.38 6.39
N THR A 210 0.14 6.30 6.45
CA THR A 210 1.18 6.32 7.48
C THR A 210 0.60 6.74 8.83
N ILE A 211 0.86 5.96 9.89
CA ILE A 211 0.44 6.28 11.25
C ILE A 211 1.31 7.43 11.80
N MET A 212 0.65 8.54 12.15
CA MET A 212 1.30 9.73 12.70
C MET A 212 0.43 10.35 13.79
N GLY A 213 0.96 11.31 14.55
CA GLY A 213 0.16 12.14 15.44
C GLY A 213 -0.77 13.09 14.67
N GLY A 214 -1.88 13.50 15.26
CA GLY A 214 -2.83 14.46 14.70
C GLY A 214 -4.04 13.85 14.02
N ASP A 215 -4.72 14.63 13.19
CA ASP A 215 -5.96 14.24 12.52
C ASP A 215 -5.73 13.36 11.30
N VAL A 216 -6.76 12.62 10.89
CA VAL A 216 -6.77 11.83 9.66
C VAL A 216 -6.78 12.76 8.45
N THR A 217 -5.83 12.55 7.53
CA THR A 217 -5.73 13.26 6.25
C THR A 217 -5.38 12.29 5.13
N PHE A 218 -5.37 12.77 3.88
CA PHE A 218 -5.01 11.92 2.76
C PHE A 218 -3.63 11.28 2.93
N GLY A 219 -3.56 9.96 2.94
CA GLY A 219 -2.34 9.16 3.12
C GLY A 219 -1.78 9.13 4.56
N ILE A 220 -2.46 9.73 5.53
CA ILE A 220 -2.07 9.76 6.94
C ILE A 220 -3.20 9.25 7.82
N ALA A 221 -2.93 8.19 8.55
CA ALA A 221 -3.76 7.71 9.66
C ALA A 221 -3.36 8.46 10.94
N GLY A 222 -3.97 9.61 11.15
CA GLY A 222 -3.69 10.44 12.31
C GLY A 222 -4.26 9.85 13.61
N SER A 223 -3.43 9.73 14.65
CA SER A 223 -3.85 9.08 15.90
C SER A 223 -5.03 9.75 16.58
N ASP A 224 -5.11 11.07 16.54
CA ASP A 224 -6.18 11.79 17.23
C ASP A 224 -7.54 11.51 16.59
N GLY A 225 -7.58 11.48 15.24
CA GLY A 225 -8.79 11.15 14.50
C GLY A 225 -9.18 9.67 14.63
N VAL A 226 -8.21 8.73 14.51
CA VAL A 226 -8.49 7.29 14.63
C VAL A 226 -8.95 6.94 16.06
N VAL A 227 -8.26 7.47 17.09
CA VAL A 227 -8.64 7.31 18.51
C VAL A 227 -10.04 7.86 18.76
N ALA A 228 -10.38 9.03 18.20
CA ALA A 228 -11.72 9.60 18.33
C ALA A 228 -12.79 8.68 17.73
N MET A 229 -12.56 8.12 16.55
CA MET A 229 -13.49 7.17 15.91
C MET A 229 -13.67 5.86 16.71
N ILE A 230 -12.58 5.30 17.25
CA ILE A 230 -12.65 4.08 18.09
C ILE A 230 -13.38 4.41 19.40
N LYS A 231 -13.11 5.56 19.96
CA LYS A 231 -13.77 6.02 21.18
C LYS A 231 -15.27 6.23 20.98
N GLU A 232 -15.67 6.92 19.92
CA GLU A 232 -17.07 7.08 19.52
C GLU A 232 -17.74 5.70 19.38
N ALA A 233 -17.10 4.79 18.68
CA ALA A 233 -17.62 3.42 18.48
C ALA A 233 -17.87 2.68 19.80
N HIS A 234 -16.97 2.74 20.77
CA HIS A 234 -17.15 1.99 22.03
C HIS A 234 -17.93 2.76 23.12
N GLU A 235 -18.22 4.05 22.91
CA GLU A 235 -19.12 4.84 23.76
C GLU A 235 -20.57 4.77 23.31
N ASP A 236 -20.84 4.33 22.09
CA ASP A 236 -22.18 4.10 21.57
C ASP A 236 -22.76 2.77 22.07
N GLU A 237 -23.95 2.84 22.71
CA GLU A 237 -24.63 1.68 23.28
C GLU A 237 -25.16 0.70 22.20
N ASP A 238 -25.36 1.16 20.97
CA ASP A 238 -25.83 0.36 19.85
C ASP A 238 -24.69 -0.38 19.15
N THR A 239 -23.42 0.02 19.36
CA THR A 239 -22.25 -0.68 18.81
C THR A 239 -22.05 -2.04 19.48
N LYS A 240 -22.05 -3.09 18.67
CA LYS A 240 -21.86 -4.50 19.12
C LYS A 240 -20.51 -5.07 18.69
N ALA A 241 -19.85 -4.49 17.72
CA ALA A 241 -18.51 -4.87 17.28
C ALA A 241 -17.84 -3.71 16.55
N ILE A 242 -16.50 -3.69 16.54
CA ILE A 242 -15.70 -2.77 15.75
C ILE A 242 -14.93 -3.58 14.70
N VAL A 243 -15.03 -3.19 13.44
CA VAL A 243 -14.16 -3.67 12.36
C VAL A 243 -13.09 -2.61 12.12
N LEU A 244 -11.86 -2.95 12.47
CA LEU A 244 -10.71 -2.08 12.17
C LEU A 244 -10.15 -2.45 10.80
N ARG A 245 -10.40 -1.60 9.81
CA ARG A 245 -9.90 -1.76 8.45
C ARG A 245 -8.51 -1.15 8.34
N VAL A 246 -7.46 -1.98 8.27
CA VAL A 246 -6.07 -1.53 8.30
C VAL A 246 -5.43 -1.65 6.92
N ASN A 247 -4.99 -0.50 6.35
CA ASN A 247 -4.20 -0.43 5.13
C ASN A 247 -3.02 0.55 5.36
N SER A 248 -2.03 0.13 6.16
CA SER A 248 -0.99 1.00 6.70
C SER A 248 0.39 0.35 6.73
N PRO A 249 1.47 1.06 6.32
CA PRO A 249 2.85 0.62 6.52
C PRO A 249 3.33 0.71 7.97
N GLY A 250 2.49 1.24 8.87
CA GLY A 250 2.87 1.66 10.20
C GLY A 250 3.33 3.11 10.25
N GLY A 251 4.18 3.45 11.21
CA GLY A 251 4.65 4.82 11.40
C GLY A 251 5.13 5.10 12.83
N SER A 252 4.62 6.16 13.44
CA SER A 252 4.96 6.57 14.80
C SER A 252 4.56 5.51 15.83
N VAL A 253 5.53 5.12 16.65
CA VAL A 253 5.32 4.20 17.79
C VAL A 253 4.27 4.77 18.74
N VAL A 254 4.43 6.04 19.14
CA VAL A 254 3.52 6.70 20.09
C VAL A 254 2.10 6.79 19.55
N ALA A 255 1.94 7.11 18.27
CA ALA A 255 0.62 7.18 17.63
C ALA A 255 -0.04 5.79 17.55
N SER A 256 0.74 4.75 17.24
CA SER A 256 0.27 3.36 17.23
C SER A 256 -0.14 2.89 18.62
N ASP A 257 0.61 3.27 19.65
CA ASP A 257 0.31 2.91 21.04
C ASP A 257 -0.99 3.59 21.54
N TYR A 258 -1.23 4.85 21.19
CA TYR A 258 -2.50 5.51 21.50
C TYR A 258 -3.71 4.81 20.85
N MET A 259 -3.59 4.42 19.58
CA MET A 259 -4.64 3.65 18.91
C MET A 259 -4.84 2.30 19.58
N ARG A 260 -3.75 1.59 19.91
CA ARG A 260 -3.79 0.31 20.60
C ARG A 260 -4.50 0.42 21.96
N TRP A 261 -4.17 1.43 22.74
CA TRP A 261 -4.80 1.66 24.03
C TRP A 261 -6.31 1.90 23.93
N GLU A 262 -6.78 2.58 22.89
CA GLU A 262 -8.21 2.81 22.70
C GLU A 262 -8.93 1.52 22.21
N ILE A 263 -8.26 0.67 21.44
CA ILE A 263 -8.75 -0.66 21.08
C ILE A 263 -8.92 -1.53 22.35
N GLU A 264 -7.93 -1.54 23.23
CA GLU A 264 -7.98 -2.27 24.51
C GLU A 264 -9.19 -1.87 25.34
N LYS A 265 -9.48 -0.57 25.46
CA LYS A 265 -10.68 -0.07 26.16
C LYS A 265 -11.99 -0.57 25.55
N ALA A 266 -12.07 -0.66 24.22
CA ALA A 266 -13.24 -1.24 23.57
C ALA A 266 -13.44 -2.71 23.98
N GLN A 267 -12.36 -3.50 24.01
CA GLN A 267 -12.37 -4.89 24.42
C GLN A 267 -12.68 -5.05 25.93
N GLU A 268 -12.16 -4.17 26.79
CA GLU A 268 -12.50 -4.14 28.23
C GLU A 268 -13.99 -3.90 28.48
N LYS A 269 -14.67 -3.16 27.59
CA LYS A 269 -16.13 -2.97 27.61
C LYS A 269 -16.90 -4.18 27.02
N GLY A 270 -16.21 -5.19 26.54
CA GLY A 270 -16.81 -6.39 25.94
C GLY A 270 -17.22 -6.21 24.48
N ILE A 271 -16.73 -5.17 23.80
CA ILE A 271 -16.96 -4.94 22.37
C ILE A 271 -15.84 -5.62 21.59
N PRO A 272 -16.12 -6.68 20.81
CA PRO A 272 -15.11 -7.38 20.04
C PRO A 272 -14.55 -6.47 18.92
N VAL A 273 -13.23 -6.53 18.76
CA VAL A 273 -12.52 -5.80 17.69
C VAL A 273 -11.98 -6.82 16.69
N ILE A 274 -12.41 -6.69 15.45
CA ILE A 274 -12.00 -7.54 14.33
C ILE A 274 -11.17 -6.72 13.36
N VAL A 275 -9.96 -7.19 13.05
CA VAL A 275 -9.13 -6.54 12.04
C VAL A 275 -9.36 -7.16 10.67
N SER A 276 -9.58 -6.29 9.68
CA SER A 276 -9.57 -6.60 8.25
C SER A 276 -8.39 -5.89 7.60
N MET A 277 -7.34 -6.64 7.27
CA MET A 277 -6.15 -6.10 6.62
C MET A 277 -6.40 -5.82 5.14
N GLY A 278 -5.87 -4.70 4.67
CA GLY A 278 -5.83 -4.36 3.25
C GLY A 278 -4.63 -4.96 2.52
N THR A 279 -4.10 -4.21 1.57
CA THR A 279 -2.86 -4.59 0.86
C THR A 279 -1.66 -4.61 1.80
N LEU A 280 -1.65 -3.74 2.81
CA LEU A 280 -0.53 -3.54 3.73
C LEU A 280 -1.03 -3.32 5.16
N ALA A 281 -0.54 -4.12 6.09
CA ALA A 281 -0.76 -3.93 7.52
C ALA A 281 0.51 -4.31 8.28
N ALA A 282 1.50 -3.41 8.27
CA ALA A 282 2.86 -3.71 8.68
C ALA A 282 3.36 -2.75 9.77
N SER A 283 4.38 -3.15 10.52
CA SER A 283 4.98 -2.35 11.59
C SER A 283 3.92 -1.83 12.58
N GLY A 284 3.78 -0.52 12.79
CA GLY A 284 2.71 0.05 13.61
C GLY A 284 1.31 -0.40 13.20
N GLY A 285 1.05 -0.63 11.89
CA GLY A 285 -0.21 -1.20 11.40
C GLY A 285 -0.44 -2.64 11.86
N TYR A 286 0.62 -3.44 11.99
CA TYR A 286 0.52 -4.77 12.60
C TYR A 286 0.40 -4.66 14.14
N TRP A 287 1.09 -3.72 14.77
CA TRP A 287 1.04 -3.53 16.21
C TRP A 287 -0.38 -3.24 16.72
N ILE A 288 -1.11 -2.33 16.05
CA ILE A 288 -2.52 -2.08 16.39
C ILE A 288 -3.42 -3.26 16.04
N SER A 289 -3.03 -4.09 15.08
CA SER A 289 -3.79 -5.25 14.64
C SER A 289 -3.62 -6.45 15.57
N SER A 290 -2.45 -6.61 16.21
CA SER A 290 -2.10 -7.79 17.02
C SER A 290 -3.06 -8.02 18.19
N LEU A 291 -3.58 -6.94 18.77
CA LEU A 291 -4.50 -6.98 19.91
C LEU A 291 -5.91 -7.49 19.55
N ALA A 292 -6.31 -7.45 18.28
CA ALA A 292 -7.66 -7.77 17.85
C ALA A 292 -8.08 -9.22 18.19
N ASP A 293 -9.36 -9.42 18.50
CA ASP A 293 -9.93 -10.74 18.77
C ASP A 293 -9.78 -11.68 17.57
N LYS A 294 -9.91 -11.14 16.35
CA LYS A 294 -9.66 -11.85 15.10
C LYS A 294 -8.99 -10.94 14.07
N ILE A 295 -8.11 -11.54 13.29
CA ILE A 295 -7.42 -10.87 12.19
C ILE A 295 -7.73 -11.63 10.90
N TYR A 296 -8.19 -10.90 9.89
CA TYR A 296 -8.40 -11.39 8.53
C TYR A 296 -7.43 -10.68 7.58
N ALA A 297 -6.78 -11.46 6.74
CA ALA A 297 -5.86 -10.96 5.72
C ALA A 297 -6.08 -11.75 4.42
N GLU A 298 -5.88 -11.11 3.29
CA GLU A 298 -5.83 -11.81 2.02
C GLU A 298 -4.48 -12.53 1.84
N PRO A 299 -4.40 -13.56 0.99
CA PRO A 299 -3.15 -14.27 0.75
C PRO A 299 -1.98 -13.39 0.30
N ASP A 300 -2.30 -12.26 -0.33
CA ASP A 300 -1.34 -11.31 -0.89
C ASP A 300 -1.15 -10.05 -0.02
N THR A 301 -1.70 -10.05 1.19
CA THR A 301 -1.50 -8.96 2.17
C THR A 301 -0.04 -8.95 2.66
N ILE A 302 0.61 -7.80 2.56
CA ILE A 302 1.93 -7.58 3.17
C ILE A 302 1.72 -7.21 4.64
N THR A 303 2.23 -8.03 5.56
CA THR A 303 2.04 -7.81 7.00
C THR A 303 3.28 -8.15 7.82
N GLY A 304 3.20 -8.03 9.15
CA GLY A 304 4.32 -8.24 10.05
C GLY A 304 5.25 -7.03 10.10
N SER A 305 6.45 -7.12 9.55
CA SER A 305 7.50 -6.09 9.69
C SER A 305 7.71 -5.68 11.15
N ILE A 306 7.71 -6.68 12.06
CA ILE A 306 7.89 -6.48 13.51
C ILE A 306 9.32 -6.04 13.75
N GLY A 307 9.47 -4.76 14.09
CA GLY A 307 10.76 -4.13 14.27
C GLY A 307 10.64 -2.62 14.31
N VAL A 308 11.67 -1.98 14.82
CA VAL A 308 11.71 -0.54 15.09
C VAL A 308 12.98 0.05 14.51
N TYR A 309 12.94 1.29 14.12
CA TYR A 309 14.15 2.07 13.86
C TYR A 309 13.96 3.54 14.24
N GLY A 310 15.05 4.16 14.65
CA GLY A 310 15.13 5.62 14.84
C GLY A 310 16.10 6.21 13.83
N THR A 311 15.76 7.36 13.27
CA THR A 311 16.54 8.06 12.25
C THR A 311 16.75 9.50 12.66
N LEU A 312 18.02 9.90 12.81
CA LEU A 312 18.46 11.27 12.96
C LEU A 312 19.65 11.53 12.04
N PHE A 313 19.86 12.77 11.70
CA PHE A 313 21.01 13.20 10.91
C PHE A 313 21.76 14.26 11.66
N SER A 314 23.10 14.15 11.73
CA SER A 314 23.92 15.19 12.29
C SER A 314 24.84 15.82 11.24
N PHE A 315 25.05 17.11 11.40
CA PHE A 315 25.70 17.98 10.43
C PHE A 315 27.00 18.56 11.00
N GLU A 316 27.50 18.01 12.08
CA GLU A 316 28.70 18.48 12.79
C GLU A 316 29.89 18.65 11.85
N LYS A 317 30.11 17.70 10.93
CA LYS A 317 31.21 17.74 9.96
C LYS A 317 31.04 18.85 8.91
N ILE A 318 29.80 19.18 8.55
CA ILE A 318 29.50 20.31 7.67
C ILE A 318 29.82 21.63 8.39
N TYR A 319 29.40 21.73 9.63
CA TYR A 319 29.65 22.93 10.43
C TYR A 319 31.15 23.13 10.70
N ASP A 320 31.88 22.07 11.02
CA ASP A 320 33.33 22.11 11.14
C ASP A 320 34.02 22.58 9.84
N TRP A 321 33.58 22.03 8.70
CA TRP A 321 34.10 22.44 7.39
C TRP A 321 33.79 23.89 7.06
N MET A 322 32.63 24.41 7.48
CA MET A 322 32.21 25.79 7.29
C MET A 322 32.86 26.73 8.32
N GLY A 323 33.55 26.22 9.35
CA GLY A 323 34.10 27.01 10.46
C GLY A 323 33.05 27.53 11.44
N ILE A 324 31.91 26.85 11.54
CA ILE A 324 30.83 27.18 12.49
C ILE A 324 31.12 26.41 13.79
N ASN A 325 31.23 27.14 14.88
CA ASN A 325 31.47 26.57 16.21
C ASN A 325 30.22 26.72 17.07
N TYR A 326 29.95 25.70 17.88
CA TYR A 326 28.90 25.70 18.90
C TYR A 326 29.54 25.83 20.28
N ASP A 327 29.10 26.78 21.04
CA ASP A 327 29.46 26.97 22.45
C ASP A 327 28.21 27.37 23.24
N GLY A 328 28.10 26.96 24.48
CA GLY A 328 26.93 27.21 25.29
C GLY A 328 27.15 26.92 26.76
N TYR A 329 26.27 27.51 27.58
CA TYR A 329 26.23 27.26 29.02
C TYR A 329 24.99 26.39 29.33
N SER A 330 25.19 25.40 30.20
CA SER A 330 24.11 24.53 30.66
C SER A 330 24.23 24.22 32.14
N THR A 331 23.08 24.03 32.79
CA THR A 331 23.01 23.59 34.20
C THR A 331 23.16 22.08 34.36
N THR A 332 23.11 21.32 33.26
CA THR A 332 23.25 19.86 33.23
C THR A 332 24.24 19.47 32.14
N LYS A 333 24.72 18.20 32.14
CA LYS A 333 25.72 17.71 31.20
C LYS A 333 25.30 17.89 29.73
N TYR A 334 24.01 17.77 29.41
CA TYR A 334 23.49 17.80 28.05
C TYR A 334 22.46 18.89 27.78
N GLY A 335 22.24 19.82 28.68
CA GLY A 335 21.22 20.85 28.52
C GLY A 335 21.48 21.85 27.38
N ALA A 336 22.72 21.95 26.89
CA ALA A 336 23.06 22.71 25.68
C ALA A 336 23.50 21.84 24.51
N PHE A 337 23.21 20.54 24.56
CA PHE A 337 23.58 19.61 23.49
C PHE A 337 22.60 19.71 22.34
N ASP A 338 23.09 19.96 21.12
CA ASP A 338 22.32 19.92 19.89
C ASP A 338 22.61 18.63 19.14
N PHE A 339 21.59 17.77 19.02
CA PHE A 339 21.64 16.46 18.35
C PHE A 339 22.03 16.52 16.89
N THR A 340 21.77 17.64 16.24
CA THR A 340 22.01 17.82 14.82
C THR A 340 23.31 18.51 14.50
N ALA A 341 23.82 19.29 15.46
CA ALA A 341 24.96 20.17 15.25
C ALA A 341 26.24 19.72 15.93
N MET A 342 26.16 18.86 16.93
CA MET A 342 27.29 18.38 17.73
C MET A 342 27.54 16.89 17.52
N ASP A 343 28.80 16.49 17.68
CA ASP A 343 29.14 15.06 17.67
C ASP A 343 28.56 14.36 18.90
N TRP A 344 27.99 13.18 18.69
CA TRP A 344 27.29 12.45 19.73
C TRP A 344 28.27 11.78 20.69
N PRO A 345 28.19 12.05 21.99
CA PRO A 345 28.88 11.25 22.98
C PRO A 345 28.45 9.78 22.91
N GLU A 346 29.39 8.87 23.24
CA GLU A 346 29.12 7.43 23.22
C GLU A 346 27.91 7.05 24.09
N GLU A 347 27.83 7.61 25.30
CA GLU A 347 26.70 7.36 26.21
C GLU A 347 25.35 7.81 25.65
N PHE A 348 25.35 8.84 24.77
CA PHE A 348 24.13 9.32 24.11
C PHE A 348 23.72 8.34 23.02
N THR A 349 24.68 7.88 22.23
CA THR A 349 24.47 6.85 21.23
C THR A 349 23.94 5.57 21.85
N ASP A 350 24.52 5.13 22.97
CA ASP A 350 24.09 3.93 23.68
C ASP A 350 22.70 4.05 24.28
N THR A 351 22.38 5.23 24.85
CA THR A 351 21.03 5.50 25.34
C THR A 351 20.00 5.48 24.23
N PHE A 352 20.31 6.03 23.05
CA PHE A 352 19.41 6.01 21.89
C PHE A 352 19.17 4.58 21.37
N LYS A 353 20.23 3.77 21.28
CA LYS A 353 20.13 2.35 20.93
C LYS A 353 19.28 1.58 21.94
N ALA A 354 19.55 1.76 23.23
CA ALA A 354 18.79 1.09 24.29
C ALA A 354 17.29 1.42 24.22
N GLY A 355 16.94 2.67 23.89
CA GLY A 355 15.54 3.06 23.67
C GLY A 355 14.90 2.35 22.46
N ILE A 356 15.64 2.17 21.38
CA ILE A 356 15.16 1.41 20.20
C ILE A 356 14.96 -0.07 20.55
N ASP A 357 15.92 -0.66 21.27
CA ASP A 357 15.85 -2.06 21.70
C ASP A 357 14.68 -2.29 22.68
N GLU A 358 14.43 -1.36 23.60
CA GLU A 358 13.30 -1.40 24.53
C GLU A 358 11.96 -1.42 23.80
N ILE A 359 11.77 -0.54 22.80
CA ILE A 359 10.56 -0.50 21.99
C ILE A 359 10.40 -1.81 21.20
N TYR A 360 11.49 -2.38 20.69
CA TYR A 360 11.45 -3.67 19.98
C TYR A 360 11.01 -4.81 20.90
N VAL A 361 11.58 -4.87 22.11
CA VAL A 361 11.18 -5.86 23.13
C VAL A 361 9.70 -5.68 23.49
N GLN A 362 9.23 -4.46 23.67
CA GLN A 362 7.83 -4.17 23.94
C GLN A 362 6.93 -4.65 22.79
N PHE A 363 7.27 -4.34 21.55
CA PHE A 363 6.50 -4.74 20.36
C PHE A 363 6.40 -6.26 20.25
N THR A 364 7.52 -6.97 20.38
CA THR A 364 7.55 -8.44 20.29
C THR A 364 6.82 -9.11 21.43
N THR A 365 6.99 -8.62 22.67
CA THR A 365 6.33 -9.16 23.86
C THR A 365 4.81 -8.98 23.77
N GLN A 366 4.33 -7.76 23.50
CA GLN A 366 2.90 -7.50 23.37
C GLN A 366 2.29 -8.34 22.24
N THR A 367 2.95 -8.41 21.08
CA THR A 367 2.45 -9.25 19.97
C THR A 367 2.36 -10.72 20.36
N ALA A 368 3.35 -11.25 21.09
CA ALA A 368 3.35 -12.64 21.54
C ALA A 368 2.21 -12.89 22.55
N GLU A 369 2.02 -11.98 23.49
CA GLU A 369 0.93 -12.05 24.48
C GLU A 369 -0.44 -11.99 23.80
N ASP A 370 -0.67 -11.03 22.93
CA ASP A 370 -1.91 -10.83 22.19
C ASP A 370 -2.31 -12.05 21.35
N ARG A 371 -1.32 -12.71 20.78
CA ARG A 371 -1.53 -13.85 19.87
C ARG A 371 -1.33 -15.20 20.53
N GLY A 372 -1.02 -15.24 21.84
CA GLY A 372 -0.76 -16.49 22.58
C GLY A 372 0.45 -17.26 22.03
N LEU A 373 1.47 -16.57 21.58
CA LEU A 373 2.68 -17.13 21.00
C LEU A 373 3.83 -17.11 22.02
N PRO A 374 4.82 -18.02 21.92
CA PRO A 374 6.05 -17.90 22.69
C PRO A 374 6.86 -16.68 22.23
N ILE A 375 7.53 -16.03 23.18
CA ILE A 375 8.45 -14.91 22.91
C ILE A 375 9.79 -15.45 22.41
#